data_768c3429f4b7d173202728aac9fcf420
#
_entry.id   768c3429f4b7d173202728aac9fcf420
#
_cell.length_a   1.000
_cell.length_b   1.000
_cell.length_c   1.000
_cell.angle_alpha   90.00
_cell.angle_beta   90.00
_cell.angle_gamma   90.00
#
_symmetry.space_group_name_H-M   'P 1'
#
loop_
_entity.id
_entity.type
_entity.pdbx_description
1 polymer ?
#
loop_
_entity_poly.entity_id
_entity_poly.type
_entity_poly.pdbx_seq_one_letter_code
_entity_poly.pdbx_strand_id
1 'polypeptide(L)'
;KLYLISTKDSYILHPEYGKALVEAYFDRFEQKMTPEQREGMNYFFQDEMSYPINMLSWSSDFQQEFKERKGYDITPYLPALKEYIGPETPKIRMDYAEVLTDLAEVRYYKPIYDWHAERGLIYGSDNLGRGKDPLAYVDYFRANSWYTAPGNDAPAKGSSFIQTKVSSSIAHLY
;
A
#
# COMPACT_ATOMS: atom_id res chain seq x y z
N LYS A 1 26.05 21.12 -5.34
CA LYS A 1 26.09 19.73 -5.84
C LYS A 1 25.07 19.57 -6.97
N LEU A 2 25.41 18.78 -7.99
CA LEU A 2 24.47 18.32 -9.01
C LEU A 2 24.02 16.91 -8.63
N TYR A 3 22.70 16.67 -8.63
CA TYR A 3 22.13 15.37 -8.32
C TYR A 3 21.42 14.84 -9.57
N LEU A 4 21.66 13.59 -9.89
CA LEU A 4 20.83 12.81 -10.79
C LEU A 4 20.03 11.85 -9.92
N ILE A 5 18.70 12.05 -9.84
CA ILE A 5 17.81 11.20 -9.08
C ILE A 5 16.93 10.43 -10.06
N SER A 6 17.03 9.13 -10.01
CA SER A 6 16.13 8.24 -10.74
C SER A 6 15.01 7.79 -9.80
N THR A 7 13.77 8.00 -10.22
CA THR A 7 12.57 7.48 -9.56
C THR A 7 12.14 6.21 -10.26
N LYS A 8 11.47 5.32 -9.54
CA LYS A 8 10.89 4.11 -10.09
C LYS A 8 9.38 4.28 -10.23
N ASP A 9 8.88 4.09 -11.45
CA ASP A 9 7.44 3.99 -11.63
C ASP A 9 6.87 2.86 -10.78
N SER A 10 5.85 3.20 -10.00
CA SER A 10 5.16 2.26 -9.15
C SER A 10 3.73 2.12 -9.60
N TYR A 11 3.35 0.92 -10.05
CA TYR A 11 1.98 0.68 -10.51
C TYR A 11 0.94 0.89 -9.43
N ILE A 12 1.24 0.69 -8.15
CA ILE A 12 0.31 1.00 -7.05
C ILE A 12 -0.04 2.49 -6.97
N LEU A 13 0.79 3.35 -7.52
CA LEU A 13 0.57 4.80 -7.59
C LEU A 13 -0.08 5.23 -8.92
N HIS A 14 -0.26 4.33 -9.88
CA HIS A 14 -0.91 4.65 -11.14
C HIS A 14 -2.42 4.86 -10.90
N PRO A 15 -3.01 5.97 -11.39
CA PRO A 15 -4.41 6.33 -11.11
C PRO A 15 -5.43 5.24 -11.37
N GLU A 16 -5.23 4.43 -12.41
CA GLU A 16 -6.18 3.40 -12.84
C GLU A 16 -5.79 1.98 -12.43
N TYR A 17 -4.68 1.78 -11.69
CA TYR A 17 -4.16 0.43 -11.48
C TYR A 17 -5.11 -0.47 -10.67
N GLY A 18 -5.67 0.03 -9.58
CA GLY A 18 -6.58 -0.76 -8.75
C GLY A 18 -7.85 -1.16 -9.50
N LYS A 19 -8.41 -0.24 -10.30
CA LYS A 19 -9.56 -0.55 -11.16
C LYS A 19 -9.21 -1.56 -12.23
N ALA A 20 -8.08 -1.35 -12.92
CA ALA A 20 -7.62 -2.29 -13.95
C ALA A 20 -7.36 -3.70 -13.36
N LEU A 21 -6.85 -3.78 -12.14
CA LEU A 21 -6.67 -5.05 -11.44
C LEU A 21 -8.03 -5.71 -11.12
N VAL A 22 -9.00 -4.95 -10.64
CA VAL A 22 -10.36 -5.44 -10.41
C VAL A 22 -10.94 -6.03 -11.71
N GLU A 23 -10.92 -5.28 -12.79
CA GLU A 23 -11.46 -5.70 -14.09
C GLU A 23 -10.70 -6.91 -14.67
N ALA A 24 -9.37 -6.89 -14.60
CA ALA A 24 -8.53 -7.92 -15.22
C ALA A 24 -8.49 -9.22 -14.44
N TYR A 25 -8.70 -9.19 -13.14
CA TYR A 25 -8.59 -10.36 -12.26
C TYR A 25 -9.93 -10.72 -11.62
N PHE A 26 -10.44 -9.89 -10.72
CA PHE A 26 -11.58 -10.23 -9.90
C PHE A 26 -12.90 -10.36 -10.69
N ASP A 27 -13.21 -9.39 -11.54
CA ASP A 27 -14.41 -9.44 -12.39
C ASP A 27 -14.35 -10.61 -13.37
N ARG A 28 -13.19 -10.87 -13.97
CA ARG A 28 -13.02 -12.03 -14.86
C ARG A 28 -13.15 -13.35 -14.13
N PHE A 29 -12.72 -13.42 -12.88
CA PHE A 29 -12.87 -14.60 -12.05
C PHE A 29 -14.38 -14.84 -11.77
N GLU A 30 -15.06 -13.79 -11.30
CA GLU A 30 -16.48 -13.82 -11.01
C GLU A 30 -17.36 -14.20 -12.23
N GLN A 31 -17.06 -13.62 -13.41
CA GLN A 31 -17.80 -13.90 -14.65
C GLN A 31 -17.70 -15.35 -15.12
N LYS A 32 -16.68 -16.09 -14.70
CA LYS A 32 -16.49 -17.50 -15.07
C LYS A 32 -17.17 -18.47 -14.12
N MET A 33 -17.68 -17.99 -12.99
CA MET A 33 -18.33 -18.83 -11.98
C MET A 33 -19.80 -19.00 -12.26
N THR A 34 -20.31 -20.21 -12.01
CA THR A 34 -21.76 -20.42 -11.89
C THR A 34 -22.30 -19.79 -10.61
N PRO A 35 -23.63 -19.57 -10.48
CA PRO A 35 -24.21 -19.09 -9.23
C PRO A 35 -23.83 -19.95 -8.02
N GLU A 36 -23.85 -21.25 -8.13
CA GLU A 36 -23.49 -22.19 -7.06
C GLU A 36 -21.99 -22.07 -6.66
N GLN A 37 -21.12 -21.85 -7.63
CA GLN A 37 -19.69 -21.62 -7.36
C GLN A 37 -19.46 -20.30 -6.62
N ARG A 38 -20.22 -19.25 -6.94
CA ARG A 38 -20.14 -17.98 -6.24
C ARG A 38 -20.59 -18.09 -4.79
N GLU A 39 -21.62 -18.86 -4.49
CA GLU A 39 -22.06 -19.11 -3.11
C GLU A 39 -20.98 -19.78 -2.26
N GLY A 40 -20.10 -20.58 -2.87
CA GLY A 40 -18.99 -21.23 -2.20
C GLY A 40 -17.75 -20.33 -2.04
N MET A 41 -17.70 -19.17 -2.72
CA MET A 41 -16.57 -18.27 -2.67
C MET A 41 -16.75 -17.24 -1.56
N ASN A 42 -15.85 -17.21 -0.59
CA ASN A 42 -15.94 -16.29 0.54
C ASN A 42 -14.66 -15.48 0.79
N TYR A 43 -13.57 -15.72 0.01
CA TYR A 43 -12.25 -15.27 0.39
C TYR A 43 -11.32 -15.08 -0.81
N PHE A 44 -10.58 -13.96 -0.80
CA PHE A 44 -9.38 -13.76 -1.60
C PHE A 44 -8.20 -13.37 -0.71
N PHE A 45 -7.02 -13.73 -1.12
CA PHE A 45 -5.80 -13.47 -0.37
C PHE A 45 -4.75 -12.79 -1.26
N GLN A 46 -4.13 -11.76 -0.74
CA GLN A 46 -2.99 -11.10 -1.35
C GLN A 46 -1.74 -11.42 -0.56
N ASP A 47 -0.77 -12.00 -1.25
CA ASP A 47 0.50 -12.42 -0.71
C ASP A 47 1.53 -11.26 -0.75
N GLU A 48 2.26 -11.07 0.32
CA GLU A 48 3.48 -10.29 0.49
C GLU A 48 3.60 -8.95 -0.26
N MET A 49 2.57 -8.12 -0.22
CA MET A 49 2.64 -6.77 -0.78
C MET A 49 3.71 -5.92 -0.08
N SER A 50 4.51 -5.18 -0.84
CA SER A 50 5.50 -4.23 -0.30
C SER A 50 5.78 -3.07 -1.25
N TYR A 51 5.90 -1.86 -0.71
CA TYR A 51 6.31 -0.65 -1.42
C TYR A 51 7.13 0.27 -0.50
N PRO A 52 8.38 -0.06 -0.22
CA PRO A 52 9.19 0.64 0.75
C PRO A 52 9.55 2.06 0.31
N ILE A 53 9.66 2.98 1.28
CA ILE A 53 9.98 4.40 1.07
C ILE A 53 11.29 4.60 0.28
N ASN A 54 12.30 3.79 0.56
CA ASN A 54 13.62 3.92 -0.02
C ASN A 54 13.70 3.60 -1.52
N MET A 55 12.66 3.06 -2.11
CA MET A 55 12.61 2.77 -3.55
C MET A 55 12.29 4.00 -4.41
N LEU A 56 12.03 5.16 -3.81
CA LEU A 56 11.63 6.39 -4.50
C LEU A 56 10.49 6.13 -5.51
N SER A 57 9.45 5.46 -5.03
CA SER A 57 8.24 5.20 -5.82
C SER A 57 7.64 6.50 -6.35
N TRP A 58 7.24 6.48 -7.60
CA TRP A 58 6.78 7.67 -8.32
C TRP A 58 5.64 7.30 -9.28
N SER A 59 4.85 8.29 -9.67
CA SER A 59 3.92 8.23 -10.81
C SER A 59 4.09 9.51 -11.65
N SER A 60 3.63 9.47 -12.87
CA SER A 60 3.78 10.62 -13.80
C SER A 60 3.18 11.93 -13.27
N ASP A 61 2.17 11.83 -12.41
CA ASP A 61 1.46 12.94 -11.78
C ASP A 61 1.86 13.20 -10.32
N PHE A 62 2.82 12.43 -9.77
CA PHE A 62 3.20 12.51 -8.35
C PHE A 62 3.61 13.92 -7.90
N GLN A 63 4.36 14.63 -8.73
CA GLN A 63 4.80 16.00 -8.43
C GLN A 63 3.60 16.94 -8.25
N GLN A 64 2.61 16.84 -9.13
CA GLN A 64 1.39 17.64 -9.05
C GLN A 64 0.58 17.27 -7.81
N GLU A 65 0.32 16.00 -7.58
CA GLU A 65 -0.38 15.47 -6.41
C GLU A 65 0.29 15.91 -5.10
N PHE A 66 1.62 15.82 -5.05
CA PHE A 66 2.38 16.29 -3.90
C PHE A 66 2.19 17.78 -3.66
N LYS A 67 2.32 18.59 -4.71
CA LYS A 67 2.16 20.05 -4.60
C LYS A 67 0.76 20.45 -4.15
N GLU A 68 -0.26 19.79 -4.65
CA GLU A 68 -1.66 20.03 -4.25
C GLU A 68 -1.91 19.70 -2.78
N ARG A 69 -1.34 18.60 -2.28
CA ARG A 69 -1.53 18.14 -0.90
C ARG A 69 -0.66 18.86 0.12
N LYS A 70 0.57 19.21 -0.25
CA LYS A 70 1.56 19.78 0.69
C LYS A 70 1.80 21.28 0.50
N GLY A 71 1.33 21.86 -0.60
CA GLY A 71 1.43 23.30 -0.87
C GLY A 71 2.80 23.76 -1.37
N TYR A 72 3.72 22.82 -1.70
CA TYR A 72 5.04 23.15 -2.26
C TYR A 72 5.51 22.10 -3.26
N ASP A 73 6.46 22.50 -4.13
CA ASP A 73 7.06 21.57 -5.10
C ASP A 73 8.17 20.74 -4.43
N ILE A 74 8.06 19.41 -4.51
CA ILE A 74 9.06 18.50 -3.95
C ILE A 74 10.36 18.46 -4.77
N THR A 75 10.33 18.84 -6.06
CA THR A 75 11.45 18.65 -6.99
C THR A 75 12.79 19.20 -6.47
N PRO A 76 12.88 20.42 -5.91
CA PRO A 76 14.13 20.93 -5.37
C PRO A 76 14.63 20.15 -4.16
N TYR A 77 13.76 19.38 -3.52
CA TYR A 77 14.03 18.67 -2.27
C TYR A 77 14.21 17.16 -2.46
N LEU A 78 14.17 16.64 -3.68
CA LEU A 78 14.38 15.21 -3.94
C LEU A 78 15.68 14.65 -3.33
N PRO A 79 16.80 15.41 -3.26
CA PRO A 79 17.98 14.94 -2.54
C PRO A 79 17.72 14.56 -1.08
N ALA A 80 16.76 15.22 -0.40
CA ALA A 80 16.39 14.90 0.97
C ALA A 80 15.93 13.44 1.17
N LEU A 81 15.38 12.83 0.14
CA LEU A 81 14.93 11.43 0.20
C LEU A 81 16.09 10.43 0.30
N LYS A 82 17.31 10.86 -0.04
CA LYS A 82 18.54 10.03 -0.02
C LYS A 82 19.53 10.46 1.03
N GLU A 83 19.72 11.75 1.23
CA GLU A 83 20.71 12.29 2.16
C GLU A 83 20.11 13.40 3.04
N TYR A 84 20.81 13.77 4.10
CA TYR A 84 20.44 14.90 4.93
C TYR A 84 20.89 16.20 4.25
N ILE A 85 19.94 17.06 3.88
CA ILE A 85 20.21 18.33 3.19
C ILE A 85 20.01 19.56 4.09
N GLY A 86 19.48 19.37 5.29
CA GLY A 86 19.20 20.45 6.23
C GLY A 86 18.08 20.08 7.21
N PRO A 87 17.73 20.98 8.14
CA PRO A 87 16.73 20.72 9.18
C PRO A 87 15.33 20.36 8.64
N GLU A 88 15.02 20.73 7.41
CA GLU A 88 13.78 20.42 6.72
C GLU A 88 13.69 18.95 6.23
N THR A 89 14.80 18.21 6.19
CA THR A 89 14.87 16.85 5.67
C THR A 89 13.85 15.90 6.28
N PRO A 90 13.66 15.85 7.62
CA PRO A 90 12.65 14.98 8.22
C PRO A 90 11.24 15.31 7.75
N LYS A 91 10.89 16.59 7.67
CA LYS A 91 9.58 17.03 7.19
C LYS A 91 9.33 16.59 5.75
N ILE A 92 10.32 16.79 4.86
CA ILE A 92 10.21 16.41 3.45
C ILE A 92 9.98 14.90 3.31
N ARG A 93 10.69 14.09 4.07
CA ARG A 93 10.53 12.62 4.08
C ARG A 93 9.15 12.20 4.58
N MET A 94 8.65 12.85 5.62
CA MET A 94 7.30 12.60 6.14
C MET A 94 6.24 12.99 5.12
N ASP A 95 6.34 14.18 4.53
CA ASP A 95 5.40 14.65 3.51
C ASP A 95 5.38 13.71 2.29
N TYR A 96 6.55 13.25 1.85
CA TYR A 96 6.67 12.28 0.76
C TYR A 96 6.00 10.96 1.11
N ALA A 97 6.26 10.43 2.30
CA ALA A 97 5.69 9.18 2.77
C ALA A 97 4.16 9.27 2.88
N GLU A 98 3.65 10.38 3.39
CA GLU A 98 2.22 10.61 3.54
C GLU A 98 1.52 10.66 2.17
N VAL A 99 2.06 11.42 1.21
CA VAL A 99 1.49 11.47 -0.15
C VAL A 99 1.54 10.10 -0.84
N LEU A 100 2.64 9.35 -0.66
CA LEU A 100 2.73 7.97 -1.16
C LEU A 100 1.60 7.09 -0.62
N THR A 101 1.39 7.13 0.70
CA THR A 101 0.34 6.35 1.36
C THR A 101 -1.04 6.76 0.88
N ASP A 102 -1.33 8.07 0.84
CA ASP A 102 -2.61 8.60 0.37
C ASP A 102 -2.94 8.14 -1.05
N LEU A 103 -1.95 8.20 -1.95
CA LEU A 103 -2.14 7.77 -3.33
C LEU A 103 -2.34 6.25 -3.44
N ALA A 104 -1.55 5.48 -2.71
CA ALA A 104 -1.71 4.02 -2.68
C ALA A 104 -3.10 3.62 -2.16
N GLU A 105 -3.61 4.31 -1.13
CA GLU A 105 -4.94 4.06 -0.60
C GLU A 105 -6.02 4.24 -1.65
N VAL A 106 -6.06 5.39 -2.32
CA VAL A 106 -7.14 5.71 -3.26
C VAL A 106 -7.01 5.01 -4.61
N ARG A 107 -5.78 4.70 -5.04
CA ARG A 107 -5.49 4.17 -6.38
C ARG A 107 -5.38 2.65 -6.42
N TYR A 108 -5.01 2.04 -5.32
CA TYR A 108 -4.79 0.60 -5.23
C TYR A 108 -5.74 -0.06 -4.23
N TYR A 109 -5.64 0.27 -2.94
CA TYR A 109 -6.36 -0.45 -1.90
C TYR A 109 -7.87 -0.27 -1.98
N LYS A 110 -8.32 0.99 -2.09
CA LYS A 110 -9.74 1.30 -2.07
C LYS A 110 -10.55 0.60 -3.18
N PRO A 111 -10.17 0.62 -4.47
CA PRO A 111 -10.93 -0.08 -5.51
C PRO A 111 -11.05 -1.59 -5.25
N ILE A 112 -10.00 -2.21 -4.72
CA ILE A 112 -9.99 -3.64 -4.42
C ILE A 112 -10.86 -3.94 -3.19
N TYR A 113 -10.72 -3.13 -2.15
CA TYR A 113 -11.54 -3.23 -0.94
C TYR A 113 -13.04 -3.07 -1.26
N ASP A 114 -13.40 -2.02 -2.00
CA ASP A 114 -14.79 -1.75 -2.38
C ASP A 114 -15.39 -2.94 -3.14
N TRP A 115 -14.66 -3.51 -4.09
CA TRP A 115 -15.09 -4.69 -4.83
C TRP A 115 -15.42 -5.88 -3.92
N HIS A 116 -14.59 -6.14 -2.92
CA HIS A 116 -14.82 -7.22 -1.94
C HIS A 116 -15.98 -6.90 -1.00
N ALA A 117 -16.03 -5.68 -0.49
CA ALA A 117 -17.06 -5.23 0.44
C ALA A 117 -18.46 -5.28 -0.17
N GLU A 118 -18.62 -4.86 -1.43
CA GLU A 118 -19.88 -4.93 -2.18
C GLU A 118 -20.41 -6.35 -2.34
N ARG A 119 -19.53 -7.35 -2.27
CA ARG A 119 -19.86 -8.78 -2.43
C ARG A 119 -19.89 -9.56 -1.12
N GLY A 120 -19.60 -8.88 0.00
CA GLY A 120 -19.48 -9.55 1.30
C GLY A 120 -18.33 -10.55 1.38
N LEU A 121 -17.28 -10.37 0.55
CA LEU A 121 -16.13 -11.25 0.49
C LEU A 121 -15.04 -10.80 1.47
N ILE A 122 -14.34 -11.77 2.04
CA ILE A 122 -13.16 -11.51 2.86
C ILE A 122 -11.97 -11.22 1.94
N TYR A 123 -11.25 -10.14 2.24
CA TYR A 123 -9.98 -9.82 1.62
C TYR A 123 -8.87 -9.91 2.65
N GLY A 124 -8.03 -10.93 2.52
CA GLY A 124 -6.94 -11.22 3.44
C GLY A 124 -5.57 -10.87 2.89
N SER A 125 -4.59 -10.72 3.77
CA SER A 125 -3.19 -10.55 3.39
C SER A 125 -2.23 -10.98 4.48
N ASP A 126 -0.97 -11.17 4.10
CA ASP A 126 0.16 -11.33 5.01
C ASP A 126 1.34 -10.42 4.63
N ASN A 127 1.06 -9.17 4.49
CA ASN A 127 1.99 -8.15 3.97
C ASN A 127 3.41 -8.22 4.56
N LEU A 128 4.40 -7.93 3.72
CA LEU A 128 5.81 -7.81 4.12
C LEU A 128 6.01 -6.78 5.22
N GLY A 129 7.10 -6.91 5.98
CA GLY A 129 7.39 -6.05 7.12
C GLY A 129 6.82 -6.54 8.43
N ARG A 130 5.68 -7.21 8.43
CA ARG A 130 5.08 -7.92 9.58
C ARG A 130 5.10 -7.10 10.87
N GLY A 131 5.00 -5.76 10.77
CA GLY A 131 5.11 -4.82 11.88
C GLY A 131 6.49 -4.71 12.53
N LYS A 132 7.52 -5.37 12.00
CA LYS A 132 8.91 -5.25 12.49
C LYS A 132 9.66 -4.08 11.88
N ASP A 133 9.39 -3.81 10.61
CA ASP A 133 10.02 -2.73 9.86
C ASP A 133 8.94 -1.87 9.21
N PRO A 134 8.59 -0.75 9.84
CA PRO A 134 7.62 0.17 9.26
C PRO A 134 8.10 0.79 7.95
N LEU A 135 9.41 0.75 7.66
CA LEU A 135 9.95 1.26 6.39
C LEU A 135 9.78 0.28 5.23
N ALA A 136 9.49 -0.98 5.50
CA ALA A 136 9.12 -1.96 4.46
C ALA A 136 7.76 -1.64 3.83
N TYR A 137 6.93 -0.96 4.59
CA TYR A 137 5.71 -0.27 4.18
C TYR A 137 5.82 1.19 4.56
N VAL A 138 5.27 2.07 3.76
CA VAL A 138 5.25 3.50 4.07
C VAL A 138 4.47 3.76 5.36
N ASP A 139 3.29 3.13 5.48
CA ASP A 139 2.53 3.06 6.72
C ASP A 139 1.86 1.68 6.81
N TYR A 140 2.43 0.81 7.63
CA TYR A 140 1.96 -0.56 7.75
C TYR A 140 0.52 -0.65 8.30
N PHE A 141 0.17 0.21 9.26
CA PHE A 141 -1.16 0.21 9.86
C PHE A 141 -2.21 0.70 8.87
N ARG A 142 -1.99 1.82 8.20
CA ARG A 142 -2.91 2.35 7.20
C ARG A 142 -3.08 1.39 6.02
N ALA A 143 -1.98 0.84 5.50
CA ALA A 143 -2.04 -0.12 4.40
C ALA A 143 -2.86 -1.37 4.76
N ASN A 144 -2.67 -1.90 5.98
CA ASN A 144 -3.36 -3.11 6.40
C ASN A 144 -4.80 -2.88 6.88
N SER A 145 -5.23 -1.66 7.15
CA SER A 145 -6.63 -1.36 7.45
C SER A 145 -7.58 -1.56 6.24
N TRP A 146 -7.02 -1.66 5.04
CA TRP A 146 -7.77 -1.98 3.81
C TRP A 146 -8.04 -3.47 3.60
N TYR A 147 -7.59 -4.33 4.52
CA TYR A 147 -7.89 -5.76 4.49
C TYR A 147 -8.89 -6.11 5.60
N THR A 148 -9.92 -6.88 5.26
CA THR A 148 -10.89 -7.36 6.24
C THR A 148 -10.33 -8.51 7.09
N ALA A 149 -9.24 -9.12 6.65
CA ALA A 149 -8.49 -10.14 7.37
C ALA A 149 -6.98 -9.87 7.28
N PRO A 150 -6.47 -8.84 7.99
CA PRO A 150 -5.04 -8.57 8.03
C PRO A 150 -4.29 -9.72 8.69
N GLY A 151 -3.39 -10.32 7.94
CA GLY A 151 -2.66 -11.52 8.33
C GLY A 151 -1.20 -11.27 8.67
N ASN A 152 -0.52 -12.36 8.98
CA ASN A 152 0.90 -12.38 9.27
C ASN A 152 1.47 -13.73 8.85
N ASP A 153 2.38 -13.73 7.88
CA ASP A 153 3.17 -14.92 7.55
C ASP A 153 4.11 -15.23 8.72
N ALA A 154 3.69 -16.18 9.53
CA ALA A 154 4.40 -16.58 10.73
C ALA A 154 4.72 -18.07 10.65
N PRO A 155 5.96 -18.45 10.30
CA PRO A 155 6.36 -19.84 10.34
C PRO A 155 6.24 -20.40 11.77
N ALA A 156 5.85 -21.67 11.89
CA ALA A 156 5.62 -22.35 13.18
C ALA A 156 6.81 -22.23 14.15
N LYS A 157 8.02 -22.05 13.64
CA LYS A 157 9.22 -21.72 14.41
C LYS A 157 9.64 -20.28 14.07
N GLY A 158 9.38 -19.34 14.97
CA GLY A 158 9.89 -17.98 14.84
C GLY A 158 8.85 -16.88 14.74
N SER A 159 7.56 -17.19 14.83
CA SER A 159 6.54 -16.16 15.04
C SER A 159 6.80 -15.47 16.38
N SER A 160 6.91 -14.14 16.32
CA SER A 160 7.06 -13.37 17.57
C SER A 160 5.67 -12.90 18.03
N PHE A 161 5.51 -12.82 19.35
CA PHE A 161 4.30 -12.23 19.96
C PHE A 161 4.00 -10.84 19.38
N ILE A 162 5.03 -10.02 19.17
CA ILE A 162 4.87 -8.66 18.61
C ILE A 162 4.27 -8.70 17.22
N GLN A 163 4.72 -9.57 16.32
CA GLN A 163 4.18 -9.68 14.96
C GLN A 163 2.69 -10.05 14.98
N THR A 164 2.34 -11.07 15.77
CA THR A 164 0.94 -11.49 15.92
C THR A 164 0.10 -10.37 16.56
N LYS A 165 0.68 -9.66 17.55
CA LYS A 165 0.00 -8.55 18.21
C LYS A 165 -0.25 -7.36 17.28
N VAL A 166 0.64 -7.07 16.33
CA VAL A 166 0.45 -6.01 15.33
C VAL A 166 -0.75 -6.32 14.45
N SER A 167 -0.82 -7.50 13.83
CA SER A 167 -1.96 -7.89 12.99
C SER A 167 -3.28 -7.89 13.78
N SER A 168 -3.26 -8.47 14.98
CA SER A 168 -4.42 -8.45 15.89
C SER A 168 -4.84 -7.02 16.28
N SER A 169 -3.88 -6.12 16.50
CA SER A 169 -4.19 -4.72 16.83
C SER A 169 -4.82 -3.98 15.67
N ILE A 170 -4.35 -4.19 14.45
CA ILE A 170 -4.96 -3.63 13.25
C ILE A 170 -6.41 -4.10 13.13
N ALA A 171 -6.65 -5.41 13.24
CA ALA A 171 -7.99 -5.99 13.17
C ALA A 171 -8.96 -5.51 14.29
N HIS A 172 -8.44 -4.91 15.36
CA HIS A 172 -9.27 -4.35 16.44
C HIS A 172 -9.47 -2.84 16.35
N LEU A 173 -8.59 -2.13 15.61
CA LEU A 173 -8.62 -0.68 15.50
C LEU A 173 -9.48 -0.22 14.31
N TYR A 174 -9.56 -1.03 13.28
CA TYR A 174 -10.27 -0.76 12.03
C TYR A 174 -11.32 -1.82 11.70
#